data_142bc985e1e66c367170b59686e63302
#
_entry.id   142bc985e1e66c367170b59686e63302
#
_cell.length_a   1.000
_cell.length_b   1.000
_cell.length_c   1.000
_cell.angle_alpha   90.00
_cell.angle_beta   90.00
_cell.angle_gamma   90.00
#
_symmetry.space_group_name_H-M   'P 1'
#
loop_
_entity.id
_entity.type
_entity.pdbx_description
1 polymer ?
#
loop_
_entity_poly.entity_id
_entity_poly.type
_entity_poly.pdbx_seq_one_letter_code
_entity_poly.pdbx_strand_id
1 'polypeptide(L)'
;PTGWRVEQRLQGDLDRDGRNDVVLVLKMTDAANVLQVDERTPEPLDTNPRMLIAALMDPAGGYRTVTQDHALIPRGVSTDQDESLDESGTTGGGGVGINTAGTVTVTLSQFASMGSWQMGETSFNFRYQDGCLRLIGYERSTVQRNTGETNALSINYLTGRAWRTQGSVDHDGEPPKRWLRLPKQPLQCLEQVGDGLMFNPKIE
;
A
#
# COMPACT_ATOMS: atom_id res chain seq x y z
N PRO A 1 -0.43 2.31 -21.34
CA PRO A 1 -0.97 1.21 -22.18
C PRO A 1 -2.43 1.46 -22.51
N THR A 2 -2.91 0.94 -23.66
CA THR A 2 -4.32 1.04 -24.05
C THR A 2 -5.22 0.38 -23.00
N GLY A 3 -6.38 0.98 -22.69
CA GLY A 3 -7.30 0.47 -21.68
C GLY A 3 -6.91 0.78 -20.23
N TRP A 4 -5.94 1.66 -20.02
CA TRP A 4 -5.53 2.12 -18.70
C TRP A 4 -5.53 3.65 -18.63
N ARG A 5 -5.94 4.20 -17.50
CA ARG A 5 -5.81 5.64 -17.18
C ARG A 5 -4.79 5.84 -16.05
N VAL A 6 -4.12 6.98 -16.05
CA VAL A 6 -3.26 7.39 -14.94
C VAL A 6 -4.15 7.92 -13.81
N GLU A 7 -4.08 7.31 -12.62
CA GLU A 7 -4.69 7.83 -11.40
C GLU A 7 -3.72 8.73 -10.63
N GLN A 8 -2.46 8.27 -10.47
CA GLN A 8 -1.43 9.05 -9.79
C GLN A 8 -0.14 9.05 -10.61
N ARG A 9 0.56 10.19 -10.61
CA ARG A 9 1.89 10.34 -11.17
C ARG A 9 2.77 11.09 -10.19
N LEU A 10 3.83 10.45 -9.74
CA LEU A 10 4.80 11.01 -8.83
C LEU A 10 6.16 11.07 -9.50
N GLN A 11 6.98 12.05 -9.10
CA GLN A 11 8.36 12.21 -9.56
C GLN A 11 9.29 12.31 -8.37
N GLY A 12 10.46 11.70 -8.47
CA GLY A 12 11.50 11.73 -7.45
C GLY A 12 12.71 10.93 -7.91
N ASP A 13 13.84 11.14 -7.30
CA ASP A 13 15.10 10.46 -7.60
C ASP A 13 15.13 9.14 -6.81
N LEU A 14 14.77 8.01 -7.46
CA LEU A 14 14.66 6.71 -6.83
C LEU A 14 16.01 6.00 -6.67
N ASP A 15 16.92 6.18 -7.64
CA ASP A 15 18.22 5.52 -7.67
C ASP A 15 19.39 6.44 -7.22
N ARG A 16 19.08 7.69 -6.90
CA ARG A 16 20.01 8.72 -6.39
C ARG A 16 21.06 9.14 -7.38
N ASP A 17 20.68 9.21 -8.64
CA ASP A 17 21.54 9.69 -9.71
C ASP A 17 21.36 11.17 -10.04
N GLY A 18 20.47 11.87 -9.35
CA GLY A 18 20.16 13.28 -9.50
C GLY A 18 19.12 13.59 -10.57
N ARG A 19 18.52 12.58 -11.20
CA ARG A 19 17.44 12.73 -12.18
C ARG A 19 16.09 12.36 -11.59
N ASN A 20 15.02 12.96 -12.12
CA ASN A 20 13.67 12.63 -11.69
C ASN A 20 13.17 11.38 -12.41
N ASP A 21 12.99 10.34 -11.63
CA ASP A 21 12.29 9.12 -11.99
C ASP A 21 10.76 9.27 -11.85
N VAL A 22 10.01 8.27 -12.23
CA VAL A 22 8.55 8.30 -12.18
C VAL A 22 7.98 7.07 -11.51
N VAL A 23 6.97 7.28 -10.66
CA VAL A 23 6.06 6.25 -10.17
C VAL A 23 4.66 6.57 -10.66
N LEU A 24 3.99 5.59 -11.24
CA LEU A 24 2.63 5.70 -11.78
C LEU A 24 1.73 4.70 -11.09
N VAL A 25 0.53 5.14 -10.73
CA VAL A 25 -0.61 4.26 -10.47
C VAL A 25 -1.55 4.39 -11.65
N LEU A 26 -1.79 3.27 -12.31
CA LEU A 26 -2.73 3.16 -13.42
C LEU A 26 -3.93 2.34 -12.98
N LYS A 27 -5.14 2.73 -13.42
CA LYS A 27 -6.37 1.94 -13.27
C LYS A 27 -6.86 1.51 -14.64
N MET A 28 -7.25 0.25 -14.77
CA MET A 28 -7.89 -0.26 -15.98
C MET A 28 -9.24 0.46 -16.21
N THR A 29 -9.65 0.55 -17.46
CA THR A 29 -10.91 1.22 -17.87
C THR A 29 -11.81 0.27 -18.66
N ASP A 30 -11.90 -1.00 -18.24
CA ASP A 30 -12.77 -1.99 -18.87
C ASP A 30 -14.17 -1.89 -18.27
N ALA A 31 -15.16 -1.60 -19.11
CA ALA A 31 -16.55 -1.52 -18.70
C ALA A 31 -17.11 -2.86 -18.19
N ALA A 32 -16.52 -3.99 -18.60
CA ALA A 32 -16.90 -5.31 -18.10
C ALA A 32 -16.58 -5.52 -16.62
N ASN A 33 -15.65 -4.72 -16.06
CA ASN A 33 -15.27 -4.75 -14.65
C ASN A 33 -16.08 -3.73 -13.80
N VAL A 34 -17.05 -3.05 -14.39
CA VAL A 34 -17.95 -2.12 -13.66
C VAL A 34 -19.29 -2.81 -13.47
N LEU A 35 -19.54 -3.26 -12.25
CA LEU A 35 -20.66 -4.14 -11.92
C LEU A 35 -21.79 -3.38 -11.24
N GLN A 36 -23.02 -3.52 -11.72
CA GLN A 36 -24.21 -3.10 -10.97
C GLN A 36 -24.56 -4.20 -9.97
N VAL A 37 -24.27 -3.98 -8.70
CA VAL A 37 -24.40 -4.99 -7.64
C VAL A 37 -25.81 -5.11 -7.11
N ASP A 38 -26.52 -3.99 -6.97
CA ASP A 38 -27.91 -3.92 -6.49
C ASP A 38 -28.62 -2.74 -7.17
N GLU A 39 -29.91 -2.91 -7.50
CA GLU A 39 -30.75 -1.82 -8.01
C GLU A 39 -30.94 -0.67 -6.99
N ARG A 40 -30.74 -0.97 -5.70
CA ARG A 40 -30.84 0.00 -4.59
C ARG A 40 -29.57 0.79 -4.35
N THR A 41 -28.45 0.34 -4.88
CA THR A 41 -27.16 1.02 -4.75
C THR A 41 -26.91 1.80 -6.05
N PRO A 42 -27.01 3.15 -6.02
CA PRO A 42 -26.94 3.96 -7.26
C PRO A 42 -25.55 3.94 -7.89
N GLU A 43 -24.51 3.64 -7.11
CA GLU A 43 -23.14 3.63 -7.58
C GLU A 43 -22.68 2.21 -7.95
N PRO A 44 -22.22 1.98 -9.20
CA PRO A 44 -21.70 0.69 -9.61
C PRO A 44 -20.36 0.41 -8.93
N LEU A 45 -20.10 -0.87 -8.65
CA LEU A 45 -18.82 -1.34 -8.15
C LEU A 45 -17.80 -1.40 -9.28
N ASP A 46 -16.76 -0.57 -9.22
CA ASP A 46 -15.64 -0.61 -10.15
C ASP A 46 -14.56 -1.59 -9.64
N THR A 47 -14.55 -2.79 -10.22
CA THR A 47 -13.57 -3.84 -9.91
C THR A 47 -12.35 -3.81 -10.83
N ASN A 48 -12.13 -2.74 -11.59
CA ASN A 48 -10.97 -2.59 -12.46
C ASN A 48 -9.67 -2.66 -11.64
N PRO A 49 -8.68 -3.47 -12.07
CA PRO A 49 -7.42 -3.58 -11.37
C PRO A 49 -6.59 -2.30 -11.46
N ARG A 50 -5.72 -2.13 -10.51
CA ARG A 50 -4.64 -1.14 -10.55
C ARG A 50 -3.31 -1.78 -10.91
N MET A 51 -2.43 -0.98 -11.45
CA MET A 51 -1.05 -1.34 -11.78
C MET A 51 -0.13 -0.26 -11.25
N LEU A 52 0.85 -0.64 -10.43
CA LEU A 52 1.91 0.25 -9.98
C LEU A 52 3.13 0.03 -10.88
N ILE A 53 3.65 1.13 -11.44
CA ILE A 53 4.85 1.13 -12.29
C ILE A 53 5.86 2.08 -11.68
N ALA A 54 7.12 1.62 -11.57
CA ALA A 54 8.26 2.51 -11.35
C ALA A 54 9.21 2.44 -12.56
N ALA A 55 9.68 3.60 -13.00
CA ALA A 55 10.60 3.70 -14.11
C ALA A 55 11.65 4.78 -13.87
N LEU A 56 12.90 4.44 -14.17
CA LEU A 56 14.06 5.30 -14.01
C LEU A 56 14.30 6.10 -15.30
N MET A 57 14.70 7.36 -15.14
CA MET A 57 15.10 8.23 -16.22
C MET A 57 16.44 7.76 -16.81
N ASP A 58 16.43 7.41 -18.09
CA ASP A 58 17.65 7.03 -18.80
C ASP A 58 18.51 8.28 -19.14
N PRO A 59 19.84 8.25 -18.94
CA PRO A 59 20.74 9.34 -19.35
C PRO A 59 20.64 9.73 -20.82
N ALA A 60 20.30 8.77 -21.69
CA ALA A 60 20.09 9.00 -23.12
C ALA A 60 18.70 9.58 -23.46
N GLY A 61 17.86 9.78 -22.47
CA GLY A 61 16.46 10.20 -22.58
C GLY A 61 15.47 9.05 -22.60
N GLY A 62 14.25 9.33 -22.08
CA GLY A 62 13.21 8.32 -21.90
C GLY A 62 13.24 7.66 -20.53
N TYR A 63 12.39 6.64 -20.35
CA TYR A 63 12.24 5.93 -19.08
C TYR A 63 12.40 4.41 -19.27
N ARG A 64 13.11 3.79 -18.35
CA ARG A 64 13.27 2.33 -18.27
C ARG A 64 12.46 1.80 -17.07
N THR A 65 11.46 0.98 -17.34
CA THR A 65 10.66 0.33 -16.29
C THR A 65 11.52 -0.60 -15.44
N VAL A 66 11.42 -0.49 -14.14
CA VAL A 66 12.14 -1.33 -13.16
C VAL A 66 11.21 -2.11 -12.25
N THR A 67 9.94 -1.73 -12.18
CA THR A 67 8.89 -2.42 -11.42
C THR A 67 7.58 -2.27 -12.16
N GLN A 68 6.84 -3.36 -12.27
CA GLN A 68 5.44 -3.38 -12.72
C GLN A 68 4.69 -4.43 -11.90
N ASP A 69 3.71 -3.99 -11.13
CA ASP A 69 2.95 -4.85 -10.23
C ASP A 69 1.45 -4.62 -10.35
N HIS A 70 0.69 -5.70 -10.24
CA HIS A 70 -0.77 -5.72 -10.34
C HIS A 70 -1.44 -6.30 -9.08
N ALA A 71 -0.65 -6.66 -8.06
CA ALA A 71 -1.11 -7.41 -6.92
C ALA A 71 -1.12 -6.62 -5.61
N LEU A 72 -0.14 -5.73 -5.41
CA LEU A 72 0.03 -4.98 -4.15
C LEU A 72 -1.21 -4.15 -3.80
N ILE A 73 -1.81 -3.51 -4.80
CA ILE A 73 -3.02 -2.70 -4.63
C ILE A 73 -4.23 -3.56 -4.97
N PRO A 74 -5.01 -4.01 -3.97
CA PRO A 74 -6.15 -4.89 -4.22
C PRO A 74 -7.26 -4.19 -5.02
N ARG A 75 -8.07 -5.00 -5.69
CA ARG A 75 -9.27 -4.53 -6.41
C ARG A 75 -10.40 -4.24 -5.41
N GLY A 76 -11.31 -3.35 -5.78
CA GLY A 76 -12.59 -3.25 -5.12
C GLY A 76 -13.38 -4.57 -5.25
N VAL A 77 -13.92 -5.07 -4.14
CA VAL A 77 -14.65 -6.34 -4.08
C VAL A 77 -16.09 -6.20 -3.58
N SER A 78 -16.43 -5.07 -3.00
CA SER A 78 -17.74 -4.77 -2.43
C SER A 78 -18.00 -3.28 -2.39
N THR A 79 -19.26 -2.87 -2.57
CA THR A 79 -19.71 -1.49 -2.35
C THR A 79 -19.73 -1.07 -0.89
N ASP A 80 -19.63 -2.05 0.03
CA ASP A 80 -19.53 -1.80 1.46
C ASP A 80 -18.09 -1.56 1.94
N GLN A 81 -17.12 -1.66 1.04
CA GLN A 81 -15.69 -1.44 1.33
C GLN A 81 -15.18 -0.22 0.57
N ASP A 82 -14.45 0.65 1.30
CA ASP A 82 -13.74 1.76 0.66
C ASP A 82 -12.62 1.22 -0.24
N GLU A 83 -12.31 1.95 -1.31
CA GLU A 83 -11.14 1.65 -2.13
C GLU A 83 -9.86 1.86 -1.31
N SER A 84 -8.93 0.91 -1.39
CA SER A 84 -7.72 0.89 -0.56
C SER A 84 -6.74 2.06 -0.79
N LEU A 85 -6.86 2.76 -1.92
CA LEU A 85 -6.08 3.98 -2.23
C LEU A 85 -6.90 5.27 -2.12
N ASP A 86 -8.08 5.24 -1.55
CA ASP A 86 -8.91 6.45 -1.41
C ASP A 86 -8.28 7.38 -0.37
N GLU A 87 -7.75 8.51 -0.83
CA GLU A 87 -7.17 9.56 0.02
C GLU A 87 -8.22 10.24 0.91
N SER A 88 -9.51 10.18 0.52
CA SER A 88 -10.65 10.75 1.25
C SER A 88 -11.35 9.74 2.15
N GLY A 89 -10.87 8.50 2.19
CA GLY A 89 -11.50 7.40 2.92
C GLY A 89 -11.64 7.64 4.42
N THR A 90 -12.56 6.91 5.04
CA THR A 90 -12.93 7.03 6.48
C THR A 90 -11.74 6.84 7.43
N THR A 91 -10.69 6.14 6.99
CA THR A 91 -9.51 5.81 7.81
C THR A 91 -8.35 6.82 7.71
N GLY A 92 -8.47 7.86 6.85
CA GLY A 92 -7.45 8.91 6.77
C GLY A 92 -6.57 8.88 5.52
N GLY A 93 -6.76 7.90 4.66
CA GLY A 93 -6.24 7.96 3.31
C GLY A 93 -5.18 6.93 2.95
N GLY A 94 -5.50 6.14 1.91
CA GLY A 94 -4.53 5.40 1.14
C GLY A 94 -3.78 6.29 0.15
N GLY A 95 -2.70 5.81 -0.43
CA GLY A 95 -2.00 6.56 -1.47
C GLY A 95 -0.58 6.08 -1.72
N VAL A 96 0.05 6.69 -2.73
CA VAL A 96 1.44 6.45 -3.05
C VAL A 96 2.22 7.75 -2.90
N GLY A 97 3.38 7.69 -2.25
CA GLY A 97 4.27 8.84 -2.03
C GLY A 97 5.73 8.52 -2.36
N ILE A 98 6.51 9.56 -2.64
CA ILE A 98 7.98 9.48 -2.75
C ILE A 98 8.56 10.54 -1.82
N ASN A 99 9.46 10.14 -0.94
CA ASN A 99 10.14 11.10 -0.08
C ASN A 99 11.47 11.58 -0.70
N THR A 100 12.08 12.58 -0.09
CA THR A 100 13.38 13.16 -0.55
C THR A 100 14.54 12.16 -0.55
N ALA A 101 14.41 11.02 0.12
CA ALA A 101 15.40 9.96 0.13
C ALA A 101 15.16 8.91 -0.97
N GLY A 102 14.24 9.14 -1.91
CA GLY A 102 13.89 8.21 -2.97
C GLY A 102 13.14 6.96 -2.48
N THR A 103 12.55 7.02 -1.29
CA THR A 103 11.72 5.91 -0.77
C THR A 103 10.30 6.06 -1.29
N VAL A 104 9.79 5.02 -1.94
CA VAL A 104 8.39 4.91 -2.35
C VAL A 104 7.59 4.32 -1.20
N THR A 105 6.55 5.02 -0.77
CA THR A 105 5.61 4.52 0.24
C THR A 105 4.27 4.24 -0.44
N VAL A 106 3.72 3.05 -0.20
CA VAL A 106 2.36 2.68 -0.60
C VAL A 106 1.57 2.44 0.66
N THR A 107 0.55 3.25 0.90
CA THR A 107 -0.38 3.11 2.03
C THR A 107 -1.73 2.63 1.50
N LEU A 108 -2.23 1.56 2.08
CA LEU A 108 -3.52 0.97 1.77
C LEU A 108 -4.43 1.14 2.98
N SER A 109 -5.58 1.76 2.79
CA SER A 109 -6.63 1.84 3.81
C SER A 109 -7.55 0.61 3.74
N GLN A 110 -8.10 0.25 4.87
CA GLN A 110 -9.10 -0.81 5.00
C GLN A 110 -10.26 -0.32 5.85
N PHE A 111 -11.41 -0.19 5.24
CA PHE A 111 -12.66 0.10 5.92
C PHE A 111 -13.80 -0.64 5.22
N ALA A 112 -14.73 -1.17 6.02
CA ALA A 112 -15.98 -1.73 5.52
C ALA A 112 -17.14 -1.26 6.40
N SER A 113 -18.21 -0.76 5.78
CA SER A 113 -19.44 -0.36 6.47
C SER A 113 -20.21 -1.59 6.98
N MET A 114 -20.13 -2.72 6.25
CA MET A 114 -20.70 -4.01 6.62
C MET A 114 -19.69 -5.15 6.45
N GLY A 115 -19.92 -6.26 7.14
CA GLY A 115 -19.09 -7.47 7.02
C GLY A 115 -17.81 -7.48 7.84
N SER A 116 -17.31 -6.32 8.32
CA SER A 116 -16.14 -6.23 9.19
C SER A 116 -16.25 -5.07 10.17
N TRP A 117 -15.85 -5.33 11.42
CA TRP A 117 -15.66 -4.28 12.43
C TRP A 117 -14.23 -3.72 12.45
N GLN A 118 -13.31 -4.34 11.72
CA GLN A 118 -11.92 -3.90 11.65
C GLN A 118 -11.77 -2.80 10.61
N MET A 119 -11.07 -1.74 10.98
CA MET A 119 -10.56 -0.71 10.08
C MET A 119 -9.08 -0.46 10.36
N GLY A 120 -8.37 0.13 9.40
CA GLY A 120 -6.97 0.45 9.60
C GLY A 120 -6.22 0.79 8.32
N GLU A 121 -4.91 0.87 8.47
CA GLU A 121 -3.99 1.19 7.39
C GLU A 121 -2.81 0.22 7.38
N THR A 122 -2.30 -0.03 6.20
CA THR A 122 -1.09 -0.81 5.97
C THR A 122 -0.17 -0.02 5.03
N SER A 123 1.06 0.27 5.48
CA SER A 123 2.05 1.01 4.70
C SER A 123 3.26 0.14 4.39
N PHE A 124 3.70 0.21 3.14
CA PHE A 124 4.88 -0.45 2.61
C PHE A 124 5.88 0.60 2.17
N ASN A 125 7.12 0.51 2.67
CA ASN A 125 8.21 1.40 2.28
C ASN A 125 9.19 0.63 1.40
N PHE A 126 9.39 1.12 0.18
CA PHE A 126 10.28 0.52 -0.81
C PHE A 126 11.43 1.45 -1.15
N ARG A 127 12.60 0.85 -1.45
CA ARG A 127 13.76 1.56 -1.99
C ARG A 127 14.27 0.83 -3.20
N TYR A 128 14.62 1.59 -4.24
CA TYR A 128 15.29 1.01 -5.40
C TYR A 128 16.70 0.57 -5.03
N GLN A 129 16.97 -0.71 -5.17
CA GLN A 129 18.30 -1.32 -5.02
C GLN A 129 18.32 -2.70 -5.68
N ASP A 130 19.48 -3.10 -6.21
CA ASP A 130 19.69 -4.38 -6.88
C ASP A 130 18.65 -4.67 -7.99
N GLY A 131 18.25 -3.64 -8.73
CA GLY A 131 17.41 -3.75 -9.93
C GLY A 131 15.90 -3.78 -9.68
N CYS A 132 15.41 -3.69 -8.45
CA CYS A 132 13.98 -3.62 -8.14
C CYS A 132 13.66 -2.70 -6.94
N LEU A 133 12.40 -2.42 -6.70
CA LEU A 133 11.94 -1.78 -5.46
C LEU A 133 11.92 -2.80 -4.32
N ARG A 134 12.90 -2.73 -3.40
CA ARG A 134 13.04 -3.62 -2.24
C ARG A 134 12.17 -3.14 -1.08
N LEU A 135 11.41 -4.04 -0.47
CA LEU A 135 10.66 -3.78 0.76
C LEU A 135 11.62 -3.58 1.93
N ILE A 136 11.72 -2.35 2.43
CA ILE A 136 12.62 -1.96 3.53
C ILE A 136 11.88 -1.69 4.84
N GLY A 137 10.58 -1.42 4.79
CA GLY A 137 9.76 -1.13 5.95
C GLY A 137 8.31 -1.54 5.74
N TYR A 138 7.65 -1.90 6.81
CA TYR A 138 6.23 -2.26 6.84
C TYR A 138 5.60 -1.73 8.12
N GLU A 139 4.43 -1.14 8.00
CA GLU A 139 3.64 -0.67 9.12
C GLU A 139 2.18 -1.08 8.93
N ARG A 140 1.54 -1.47 10.02
CA ARG A 140 0.11 -1.76 10.04
C ARG A 140 -0.48 -1.25 11.33
N SER A 141 -1.57 -0.50 11.23
CA SER A 141 -2.40 -0.10 12.36
C SER A 141 -3.83 -0.54 12.13
N THR A 142 -4.49 -1.05 13.14
CA THR A 142 -5.87 -1.49 13.07
C THR A 142 -6.64 -1.10 14.32
N VAL A 143 -7.93 -0.82 14.13
CA VAL A 143 -8.90 -0.57 15.19
C VAL A 143 -10.09 -1.51 15.00
N GLN A 144 -10.49 -2.18 16.06
CA GLN A 144 -11.71 -2.98 16.11
C GLN A 144 -12.85 -2.08 16.62
N ARG A 145 -13.71 -1.64 15.71
CA ARG A 145 -14.72 -0.59 15.98
C ARG A 145 -15.73 -0.95 17.07
N ASN A 146 -16.07 -2.24 17.22
CA ASN A 146 -17.05 -2.70 18.21
C ASN A 146 -16.47 -2.87 19.63
N THR A 147 -15.14 -3.00 19.77
CA THR A 147 -14.48 -3.20 21.07
C THR A 147 -13.53 -2.06 21.44
N GLY A 148 -13.20 -1.18 20.50
CA GLY A 148 -12.17 -0.16 20.67
C GLY A 148 -10.75 -0.70 20.72
N GLU A 149 -10.53 -2.00 20.52
CA GLU A 149 -9.19 -2.60 20.53
C GLU A 149 -8.33 -2.04 19.39
N THR A 150 -7.11 -1.64 19.72
CA THR A 150 -6.11 -1.11 18.77
C THR A 150 -4.90 -2.02 18.71
N ASN A 151 -4.39 -2.26 17.50
CA ASN A 151 -3.16 -3.00 17.28
C ASN A 151 -2.28 -2.22 16.29
N ALA A 152 -0.98 -2.12 16.59
CA ALA A 152 -0.01 -1.59 15.64
C ALA A 152 1.23 -2.47 15.56
N LEU A 153 1.81 -2.51 14.37
CA LEU A 153 3.01 -3.23 14.04
C LEU A 153 3.89 -2.35 13.16
N SER A 154 5.18 -2.26 13.47
CA SER A 154 6.16 -1.62 12.60
C SER A 154 7.40 -2.50 12.46
N ILE A 155 7.89 -2.63 11.24
CA ILE A 155 9.03 -3.45 10.89
C ILE A 155 10.02 -2.63 10.08
N ASN A 156 11.29 -2.67 10.48
CA ASN A 156 12.40 -2.19 9.68
C ASN A 156 13.25 -3.40 9.23
N TYR A 157 13.08 -3.79 7.98
CA TYR A 157 13.77 -4.95 7.40
C TYR A 157 15.28 -4.74 7.23
N LEU A 158 15.75 -3.48 7.11
CA LEU A 158 17.18 -3.16 6.99
C LEU A 158 17.92 -3.47 8.29
N THR A 159 17.27 -3.24 9.44
CA THR A 159 17.86 -3.44 10.76
C THR A 159 17.41 -4.74 11.43
N GLY A 160 16.40 -5.41 10.88
CA GLY A 160 15.77 -6.58 11.50
C GLY A 160 15.06 -6.26 12.83
N ARG A 161 14.66 -4.99 13.05
CA ARG A 161 13.94 -4.57 14.25
C ARG A 161 12.48 -4.37 13.95
N ALA A 162 11.64 -4.84 14.86
CA ALA A 162 10.21 -4.59 14.80
C ALA A 162 9.68 -4.25 16.21
N TRP A 163 8.51 -3.64 16.24
CA TRP A 163 7.74 -3.50 17.47
C TRP A 163 6.26 -3.69 17.17
N ARG A 164 5.54 -4.15 18.19
CA ARG A 164 4.08 -4.20 18.17
C ARG A 164 3.51 -3.56 19.44
N THR A 165 2.31 -3.00 19.32
CA THR A 165 1.51 -2.51 20.44
C THR A 165 0.14 -3.15 20.38
N GLN A 166 -0.50 -3.24 21.53
CA GLN A 166 -1.91 -3.58 21.69
C GLN A 166 -2.47 -2.67 22.76
N GLY A 167 -3.63 -2.05 22.49
CA GLY A 167 -4.26 -1.08 23.37
C GLY A 167 -5.75 -0.97 23.11
N SER A 168 -6.34 0.11 23.59
CA SER A 168 -7.75 0.46 23.36
C SER A 168 -7.87 1.96 23.14
N VAL A 169 -8.85 2.38 22.33
CA VAL A 169 -9.21 3.79 22.14
C VAL A 169 -9.73 4.45 23.42
N ASP A 170 -10.18 3.65 24.39
CA ASP A 170 -10.73 4.11 25.68
C ASP A 170 -9.64 4.42 26.72
N HIS A 171 -8.38 4.14 26.40
CA HIS A 171 -7.25 4.39 27.31
C HIS A 171 -6.41 5.55 26.82
N ASP A 172 -6.22 6.55 27.67
CA ASP A 172 -5.32 7.64 27.40
C ASP A 172 -3.86 7.18 27.39
N GLY A 173 -3.10 7.64 26.37
CA GLY A 173 -1.68 7.38 26.23
C GLY A 173 -1.34 6.29 25.21
N GLU A 174 -0.08 6.32 24.76
CA GLU A 174 0.41 5.31 23.82
C GLU A 174 0.62 3.96 24.52
N PRO A 175 0.09 2.84 23.96
CA PRO A 175 0.32 1.53 24.51
C PRO A 175 1.83 1.16 24.44
N PRO A 176 2.33 0.36 25.41
CA PRO A 176 3.74 0.02 25.48
C PRO A 176 4.19 -0.79 24.26
N LYS A 177 5.34 -0.43 23.69
CA LYS A 177 5.94 -1.12 22.55
C LYS A 177 6.65 -2.41 23.00
N ARG A 178 6.20 -3.54 22.48
CA ARG A 178 6.91 -4.81 22.59
C ARG A 178 7.87 -4.95 21.41
N TRP A 179 9.17 -4.86 21.70
CA TRP A 179 10.22 -4.99 20.69
C TRP A 179 10.48 -6.44 20.30
N LEU A 180 10.74 -6.66 19.02
CA LEU A 180 11.01 -7.94 18.39
C LEU A 180 12.28 -7.82 17.53
N ARG A 181 12.97 -8.93 17.33
CA ARG A 181 14.05 -9.04 16.35
C ARG A 181 13.66 -10.06 15.28
N LEU A 182 13.84 -9.69 14.03
CA LEU A 182 13.64 -10.56 12.90
C LEU A 182 14.97 -11.18 12.48
N PRO A 183 14.99 -12.43 12.04
CA PRO A 183 16.17 -13.01 11.41
C PRO A 183 16.51 -12.20 10.14
N LYS A 184 17.81 -12.11 9.84
CA LYS A 184 18.22 -11.53 8.55
C LYS A 184 17.72 -12.41 7.42
N GLN A 185 16.99 -11.80 6.49
CA GLN A 185 16.50 -12.45 5.28
C GLN A 185 16.71 -11.51 4.09
N PRO A 186 16.81 -12.04 2.88
CA PRO A 186 16.82 -11.21 1.67
C PRO A 186 15.59 -10.31 1.61
N LEU A 187 15.78 -9.06 1.21
CA LEU A 187 14.67 -8.13 1.02
C LEU A 187 13.85 -8.57 -0.21
N GLN A 188 12.54 -8.61 -0.07
CA GLN A 188 11.63 -8.92 -1.16
C GLN A 188 11.54 -7.75 -2.15
N CYS A 189 11.48 -8.05 -3.45
CA CYS A 189 11.03 -7.06 -4.43
C CYS A 189 9.53 -6.82 -4.28
N LEU A 190 9.05 -5.67 -4.70
CA LEU A 190 7.64 -5.28 -4.63
C LEU A 190 6.72 -6.34 -5.25
N GLU A 191 7.09 -6.89 -6.41
CA GLU A 191 6.34 -7.92 -7.13
C GLU A 191 6.22 -9.26 -6.38
N GLN A 192 6.99 -9.44 -5.29
CA GLN A 192 6.96 -10.64 -4.45
C GLN A 192 6.06 -10.48 -3.22
N VAL A 193 5.54 -9.28 -2.97
CA VAL A 193 4.70 -8.97 -1.79
C VAL A 193 3.30 -9.58 -1.95
N GLY A 194 2.74 -9.55 -3.16
CA GLY A 194 1.37 -9.97 -3.43
C GLY A 194 0.34 -8.94 -2.95
N ASP A 195 -0.87 -9.38 -2.61
CA ASP A 195 -1.94 -8.51 -2.11
C ASP A 195 -1.53 -7.85 -0.79
N GLY A 196 -1.50 -6.52 -0.79
CA GLY A 196 -0.98 -5.75 0.35
C GLY A 196 -1.86 -5.84 1.60
N LEU A 197 -3.18 -5.96 1.46
CA LEU A 197 -4.07 -6.10 2.61
C LEU A 197 -4.02 -7.52 3.21
N MET A 198 -3.62 -8.51 2.40
CA MET A 198 -3.44 -9.90 2.83
C MET A 198 -1.99 -10.23 3.19
N PHE A 199 -1.08 -9.27 3.07
CA PHE A 199 0.33 -9.49 3.36
C PHE A 199 0.56 -9.91 4.81
N ASN A 200 1.28 -11.03 5.00
CA ASN A 200 1.69 -11.52 6.30
C ASN A 200 3.22 -11.42 6.45
N PRO A 201 3.72 -10.53 7.31
CA PRO A 201 5.15 -10.33 7.51
C PRO A 201 5.86 -11.49 8.22
N LYS A 202 5.16 -12.59 8.59
CA LYS A 202 5.69 -13.79 9.27
C LYS A 202 6.55 -13.45 10.49
N ILE A 203 6.00 -12.67 11.40
CA ILE A 203 6.61 -12.38 12.69
C ILE A 203 6.10 -13.43 13.69
N GLU A 204 6.99 -14.24 14.20
CA GLU A 204 6.74 -15.17 15.29
C GLU A 204 6.85 -14.50 16.67
#